data_fa0e651a57c6fcfce1ca67967c8413fa
#
_entry.id   fa0e651a57c6fcfce1ca67967c8413fa
#
_cell.length_a   1.000
_cell.length_b   1.000
_cell.length_c   1.000
_cell.angle_alpha   90.00
_cell.angle_beta   90.00
_cell.angle_gamma   90.00
#
_symmetry.space_group_name_H-M   'P 1'
#
loop_
_entity.id
_entity.type
_entity.pdbx_description
1 polymer ?
#
loop_
_entity_poly.entity_id
_entity_poly.type
_entity_poly.pdbx_seq_one_letter_code
_entity_poly.pdbx_strand_id
1 'polypeptide(L)'
;MAVIQRTEHSQICPKRKLFCQKRWYSLISVYLCIILIYIYMSALSVLYLVLPLPLAFILHDTEEAIVQHRWMLKHKDALAGRFPGMKSVIDYLCGISTKSFVIAALEELVVLLLATCYVLVQGEYSFQIWAALFMAFSFHLVVHVLQAVMVKGYVPGVVSSLLLIPYAYVGLEGIWYAMSGMEMVICGVVGIIFMVANLLFAHRIAGMVVRSRHE
;
A
#
# COMPACT_ATOMS: atom_id res chain seq x y z
N MET A 1 -34.43 80.38 25.82
CA MET A 1 -33.17 79.66 25.88
C MET A 1 -33.41 78.25 25.33
N ALA A 2 -33.12 78.06 24.04
CA ALA A 2 -33.33 76.81 23.33
C ALA A 2 -32.00 76.11 23.11
N VAL A 3 -31.83 74.92 23.68
CA VAL A 3 -30.66 74.09 23.51
C VAL A 3 -30.85 73.21 22.29
N ILE A 4 -30.07 73.47 21.24
CA ILE A 4 -30.03 72.69 20.01
C ILE A 4 -29.18 71.45 20.27
N GLN A 5 -29.77 70.23 20.39
CA GLN A 5 -29.06 68.97 20.33
C GLN A 5 -28.67 68.65 18.88
N ARG A 6 -27.38 68.68 18.56
CA ARG A 6 -26.79 68.16 17.33
C ARG A 6 -26.68 66.66 17.44
N THR A 7 -27.54 65.94 16.74
CA THR A 7 -27.35 64.52 16.46
C THR A 7 -26.32 64.34 15.33
N GLU A 8 -25.11 63.95 15.68
CA GLU A 8 -24.12 63.53 14.68
C GLU A 8 -24.51 62.13 14.14
N HIS A 9 -25.18 62.15 13.03
CA HIS A 9 -25.26 60.94 12.19
C HIS A 9 -23.89 60.72 11.56
N SER A 10 -23.09 59.79 12.13
CA SER A 10 -21.90 59.30 11.49
C SER A 10 -22.29 58.51 10.23
N GLN A 11 -22.32 59.16 9.08
CA GLN A 11 -22.42 58.49 7.79
C GLN A 11 -21.14 57.71 7.54
N ILE A 12 -21.18 56.39 7.87
CA ILE A 12 -20.12 55.45 7.50
C ILE A 12 -20.05 55.43 5.97
N CYS A 13 -18.95 55.97 5.41
CA CYS A 13 -18.70 56.14 3.99
C CYS A 13 -18.95 54.80 3.23
N PRO A 14 -19.86 54.78 2.24
CA PRO A 14 -20.21 53.55 1.50
C PRO A 14 -18.99 52.88 0.84
N LYS A 15 -17.94 53.64 0.53
CA LYS A 15 -16.67 53.09 0.00
C LYS A 15 -15.94 52.13 0.99
N ARG A 16 -16.07 52.37 2.32
CA ARG A 16 -15.49 51.45 3.31
C ARG A 16 -16.20 50.10 3.36
N LYS A 17 -17.52 50.06 3.25
CA LYS A 17 -18.30 48.79 3.20
C LYS A 17 -17.95 47.99 1.95
N LEU A 18 -17.81 48.64 0.79
CA LEU A 18 -17.46 47.96 -0.48
C LEU A 18 -16.03 47.40 -0.46
N PHE A 19 -15.10 48.11 0.18
CA PHE A 19 -13.70 47.66 0.32
C PHE A 19 -13.58 46.47 1.28
N CYS A 20 -14.31 46.48 2.40
CA CYS A 20 -14.39 45.36 3.34
C CYS A 20 -15.02 44.11 2.67
N GLN A 21 -16.10 44.32 1.91
CA GLN A 21 -16.80 43.25 1.21
C GLN A 21 -15.93 42.61 0.12
N LYS A 22 -15.18 43.37 -0.67
CA LYS A 22 -14.21 42.85 -1.65
C LYS A 22 -13.10 42.03 -0.98
N ARG A 23 -12.62 42.47 0.18
CA ARG A 23 -11.58 41.77 0.94
C ARG A 23 -12.08 40.41 1.48
N TRP A 24 -13.34 40.34 1.91
CA TRP A 24 -13.96 39.07 2.35
C TRP A 24 -14.12 38.08 1.19
N TYR A 25 -14.57 38.52 0.04
CA TYR A 25 -14.66 37.66 -1.17
C TYR A 25 -13.29 37.15 -1.61
N SER A 26 -12.25 37.99 -1.55
CA SER A 26 -10.89 37.57 -1.84
C SER A 26 -10.38 36.49 -0.87
N LEU A 27 -10.63 36.64 0.44
CA LEU A 27 -10.24 35.64 1.43
C LEU A 27 -10.99 34.31 1.26
N ILE A 28 -12.29 34.35 1.01
CA ILE A 28 -13.11 33.17 0.73
C ILE A 28 -12.62 32.47 -0.53
N SER A 29 -12.31 33.23 -1.59
CA SER A 29 -11.79 32.66 -2.84
C SER A 29 -10.44 31.94 -2.62
N VAL A 30 -9.53 32.54 -1.85
CA VAL A 30 -8.24 31.91 -1.49
C VAL A 30 -8.45 30.65 -0.66
N TYR A 31 -9.38 30.68 0.32
CA TYR A 31 -9.71 29.51 1.12
C TYR A 31 -10.27 28.37 0.28
N LEU A 32 -11.19 28.68 -0.64
CA LEU A 32 -11.75 27.70 -1.59
C LEU A 32 -10.66 27.12 -2.51
N CYS A 33 -9.75 27.94 -3.02
CA CYS A 33 -8.61 27.46 -3.80
C CYS A 33 -7.72 26.49 -2.99
N ILE A 34 -7.40 26.82 -1.74
CA ILE A 34 -6.60 25.96 -0.87
C ILE A 34 -7.31 24.63 -0.62
N ILE A 35 -8.62 24.65 -0.33
CA ILE A 35 -9.42 23.44 -0.14
C ILE A 35 -9.44 22.59 -1.40
N LEU A 36 -9.66 23.20 -2.58
CA LEU A 36 -9.66 22.48 -3.85
C LEU A 36 -8.30 21.88 -4.17
N ILE A 37 -7.20 22.60 -3.92
CA ILE A 37 -5.84 22.08 -4.07
C ILE A 37 -5.62 20.90 -3.13
N TYR A 38 -6.04 21.00 -1.86
CA TYR A 38 -5.90 19.92 -0.88
C TYR A 38 -6.69 18.67 -1.30
N ILE A 39 -7.95 18.82 -1.74
CA ILE A 39 -8.79 17.73 -2.25
C ILE A 39 -8.14 17.10 -3.49
N TYR A 40 -7.65 17.93 -4.42
CA TYR A 40 -6.97 17.44 -5.63
C TYR A 40 -5.70 16.67 -5.30
N MET A 41 -4.86 17.16 -4.39
CA MET A 41 -3.63 16.48 -3.96
C MET A 41 -3.93 15.16 -3.22
N SER A 42 -4.98 15.11 -2.38
CA SER A 42 -5.39 13.88 -1.72
C SER A 42 -5.93 12.83 -2.72
N ALA A 43 -6.71 13.26 -3.71
CA ALA A 43 -7.20 12.39 -4.77
C ALA A 43 -6.06 11.83 -5.63
N LEU A 44 -5.05 12.65 -5.93
CA LEU A 44 -3.84 12.21 -6.63
C LEU A 44 -3.07 11.17 -5.83
N SER A 45 -2.88 11.36 -4.52
CA SER A 45 -2.17 10.39 -3.69
C SER A 45 -2.90 9.02 -3.66
N VAL A 46 -4.22 9.01 -3.57
CA VAL A 46 -5.03 7.78 -3.69
C VAL A 46 -4.83 7.13 -5.06
N LEU A 47 -4.87 7.91 -6.14
CA LEU A 47 -4.74 7.39 -7.49
C LEU A 47 -3.35 6.76 -7.73
N TYR A 48 -2.28 7.41 -7.29
CA TYR A 48 -0.90 6.97 -7.58
C TYR A 48 -0.28 6.05 -6.53
N LEU A 49 -0.81 6.01 -5.31
CA LEU A 49 -0.25 5.19 -4.24
C LEU A 49 -1.14 4.01 -3.87
N VAL A 50 -2.44 4.26 -3.69
CA VAL A 50 -3.36 3.24 -3.14
C VAL A 50 -3.85 2.28 -4.20
N LEU A 51 -4.38 2.79 -5.31
CA LEU A 51 -4.95 1.95 -6.37
C LEU A 51 -3.94 1.05 -7.10
N PRO A 52 -2.67 1.43 -7.30
CA PRO A 52 -1.72 0.54 -7.96
C PRO A 52 -1.29 -0.67 -7.13
N LEU A 53 -1.48 -0.69 -5.80
CA LEU A 53 -1.02 -1.79 -4.96
C LEU A 53 -1.59 -3.16 -5.38
N PRO A 54 -2.91 -3.35 -5.59
CA PRO A 54 -3.42 -4.62 -6.10
C PRO A 54 -2.88 -5.00 -7.47
N LEU A 55 -2.64 -4.02 -8.35
CA LEU A 55 -2.07 -4.26 -9.68
C LEU A 55 -0.59 -4.66 -9.59
N ALA A 56 0.17 -4.01 -8.73
CA ALA A 56 1.57 -4.35 -8.45
C ALA A 56 1.68 -5.78 -7.89
N PHE A 57 0.79 -6.15 -6.98
CA PHE A 57 0.68 -7.51 -6.46
C PHE A 57 0.38 -8.52 -7.57
N ILE A 58 -0.64 -8.28 -8.40
CA ILE A 58 -0.97 -9.16 -9.53
C ILE A 58 0.24 -9.34 -10.45
N LEU A 59 0.94 -8.27 -10.78
CA LEU A 59 2.13 -8.32 -11.65
C LEU A 59 3.21 -9.21 -11.03
N HIS A 60 3.49 -9.02 -9.73
CA HIS A 60 4.50 -9.76 -8.99
C HIS A 60 4.16 -11.26 -8.87
N ASP A 61 2.98 -11.56 -8.36
CA ASP A 61 2.52 -12.93 -8.14
C ASP A 61 2.29 -13.71 -9.44
N THR A 62 2.03 -13.02 -10.56
CA THR A 62 1.96 -13.66 -11.87
C THR A 62 3.33 -14.23 -12.27
N GLU A 63 4.43 -13.50 -12.07
CA GLU A 63 5.77 -14.03 -12.31
C GLU A 63 6.01 -15.28 -11.45
N GLU A 64 5.73 -15.19 -10.15
CA GLU A 64 5.92 -16.33 -9.25
C GLU A 64 5.05 -17.53 -9.66
N ALA A 65 3.76 -17.33 -9.88
CA ALA A 65 2.82 -18.39 -10.25
C ALA A 65 3.26 -19.19 -11.50
N ILE A 66 3.84 -18.49 -12.48
CA ILE A 66 4.30 -19.12 -13.74
C ILE A 66 5.55 -19.99 -13.50
N VAL A 67 6.49 -19.55 -12.67
CA VAL A 67 7.82 -20.16 -12.64
C VAL A 67 8.18 -20.84 -11.33
N GLN A 68 7.58 -20.47 -10.20
CA GLN A 68 7.94 -20.89 -8.84
C GLN A 68 8.08 -22.41 -8.70
N HIS A 69 7.04 -23.17 -9.03
CA HIS A 69 7.03 -24.62 -8.82
C HIS A 69 8.12 -25.34 -9.61
N ARG A 70 8.22 -25.02 -10.92
CA ARG A 70 9.24 -25.65 -11.80
C ARG A 70 10.66 -25.25 -11.41
N TRP A 71 10.85 -23.99 -11.02
CA TRP A 71 12.14 -23.47 -10.61
C TRP A 71 12.62 -24.13 -9.31
N MET A 72 11.74 -24.26 -8.31
CA MET A 72 12.04 -24.92 -7.05
C MET A 72 12.42 -26.38 -7.25
N LEU A 73 11.66 -27.15 -8.03
CA LEU A 73 11.99 -28.54 -8.32
C LEU A 73 13.33 -28.69 -9.01
N LYS A 74 13.64 -27.81 -9.97
CA LYS A 74 14.91 -27.83 -10.71
C LYS A 74 16.13 -27.50 -9.82
N HIS A 75 15.98 -26.63 -8.84
CA HIS A 75 17.10 -26.13 -8.04
C HIS A 75 17.14 -26.71 -6.62
N LYS A 76 16.25 -27.64 -6.29
CA LYS A 76 16.07 -28.23 -4.95
C LYS A 76 17.40 -28.67 -4.33
N ASP A 77 18.15 -29.55 -5.01
CA ASP A 77 19.36 -30.16 -4.48
C ASP A 77 20.51 -29.15 -4.33
N ALA A 78 20.62 -28.23 -5.31
CA ALA A 78 21.62 -27.17 -5.24
C ALA A 78 21.35 -26.20 -4.09
N LEU A 79 20.07 -25.85 -3.85
CA LEU A 79 19.66 -25.01 -2.71
C LEU A 79 19.88 -25.71 -1.38
N ALA A 80 19.46 -26.98 -1.26
CA ALA A 80 19.64 -27.77 -0.04
C ALA A 80 21.12 -27.96 0.31
N GLY A 81 21.96 -28.18 -0.68
CA GLY A 81 23.42 -28.27 -0.49
C GLY A 81 24.06 -26.95 -0.07
N ARG A 82 23.57 -25.82 -0.63
CA ARG A 82 24.09 -24.48 -0.32
C ARG A 82 23.57 -23.93 1.01
N PHE A 83 22.33 -24.25 1.37
CA PHE A 83 21.63 -23.76 2.57
C PHE A 83 21.09 -24.93 3.39
N PRO A 84 21.93 -25.77 4.01
CA PRO A 84 21.47 -26.99 4.69
C PRO A 84 20.51 -26.70 5.85
N GLY A 85 20.65 -25.56 6.53
CA GLY A 85 19.72 -25.13 7.60
C GLY A 85 18.31 -24.76 7.10
N MET A 86 18.13 -24.58 5.80
CA MET A 86 16.82 -24.24 5.19
C MET A 86 16.16 -25.42 4.47
N LYS A 87 16.68 -26.63 4.62
CA LYS A 87 16.18 -27.81 3.91
C LYS A 87 14.69 -28.03 4.08
N SER A 88 14.15 -27.90 5.30
CA SER A 88 12.71 -28.06 5.58
C SER A 88 11.86 -27.01 4.83
N VAL A 89 12.35 -25.78 4.74
CA VAL A 89 11.67 -24.70 3.99
C VAL A 89 11.72 -25.00 2.49
N ILE A 90 12.86 -25.43 1.97
CA ILE A 90 13.02 -25.81 0.56
C ILE A 90 12.08 -26.97 0.21
N ASP A 91 12.03 -28.02 1.03
CA ASP A 91 11.13 -29.16 0.83
C ASP A 91 9.65 -28.72 0.85
N TYR A 92 9.27 -27.83 1.78
CA TYR A 92 7.93 -27.26 1.83
C TYR A 92 7.59 -26.49 0.55
N LEU A 93 8.46 -25.60 0.09
CA LEU A 93 8.26 -24.79 -1.12
C LEU A 93 8.18 -25.67 -2.39
N CYS A 94 8.97 -26.74 -2.47
CA CYS A 94 8.88 -27.72 -3.55
C CYS A 94 7.53 -28.47 -3.58
N GLY A 95 6.87 -28.59 -2.43
CA GLY A 95 5.54 -29.22 -2.31
C GLY A 95 4.38 -28.33 -2.77
N ILE A 96 4.60 -27.03 -2.94
CA ILE A 96 3.56 -26.10 -3.38
C ILE A 96 3.35 -26.23 -4.89
N SER A 97 2.20 -26.75 -5.32
CA SER A 97 1.85 -26.81 -6.73
C SER A 97 1.45 -25.43 -7.26
N THR A 98 1.59 -25.21 -8.57
CA THR A 98 1.12 -23.97 -9.22
C THR A 98 -0.35 -23.66 -8.93
N LYS A 99 -1.23 -24.68 -8.89
CA LYS A 99 -2.65 -24.49 -8.54
C LYS A 99 -2.82 -23.99 -7.10
N SER A 100 -2.09 -24.59 -6.16
CA SER A 100 -2.12 -24.19 -4.75
C SER A 100 -1.58 -22.78 -4.57
N PHE A 101 -0.51 -22.41 -5.28
CA PHE A 101 0.03 -21.05 -5.27
C PHE A 101 -0.99 -20.03 -5.76
N VAL A 102 -1.61 -20.26 -6.92
CA VAL A 102 -2.62 -19.33 -7.49
C VAL A 102 -3.82 -19.15 -6.55
N ILE A 103 -4.29 -20.21 -5.88
CA ILE A 103 -5.39 -20.11 -4.91
C ILE A 103 -4.98 -19.23 -3.73
N ALA A 104 -3.76 -19.40 -3.21
CA ALA A 104 -3.23 -18.58 -2.12
C ALA A 104 -3.09 -17.10 -2.57
N ALA A 105 -2.51 -16.84 -3.75
CA ALA A 105 -2.37 -15.50 -4.30
C ALA A 105 -3.74 -14.81 -4.52
N LEU A 106 -4.77 -15.54 -4.92
CA LEU A 106 -6.13 -14.98 -5.04
C LEU A 106 -6.72 -14.58 -3.69
N GLU A 107 -6.47 -15.34 -2.62
CA GLU A 107 -6.88 -14.99 -1.27
C GLU A 107 -6.19 -13.70 -0.80
N GLU A 108 -4.88 -13.60 -0.98
CA GLU A 108 -4.10 -12.41 -0.63
C GLU A 108 -4.53 -11.18 -1.44
N LEU A 109 -4.84 -11.36 -2.72
CA LEU A 109 -5.39 -10.29 -3.56
C LEU A 109 -6.72 -9.77 -3.02
N VAL A 110 -7.61 -10.66 -2.53
CA VAL A 110 -8.87 -10.23 -1.90
C VAL A 110 -8.61 -9.37 -0.67
N VAL A 111 -7.65 -9.74 0.17
CA VAL A 111 -7.25 -8.91 1.33
C VAL A 111 -6.78 -7.52 0.90
N LEU A 112 -5.93 -7.43 -0.13
CA LEU A 112 -5.45 -6.16 -0.67
C LEU A 112 -6.57 -5.31 -1.28
N LEU A 113 -7.50 -5.93 -2.01
CA LEU A 113 -8.66 -5.24 -2.58
C LEU A 113 -9.58 -4.70 -1.48
N LEU A 114 -9.85 -5.47 -0.43
CA LEU A 114 -10.66 -5.02 0.71
C LEU A 114 -9.99 -3.85 1.43
N ALA A 115 -8.69 -3.92 1.68
CA ALA A 115 -7.95 -2.81 2.28
C ALA A 115 -7.97 -1.56 1.39
N THR A 116 -7.79 -1.71 0.07
CA THR A 116 -7.89 -0.63 -0.91
C THR A 116 -9.27 0.01 -0.90
N CYS A 117 -10.34 -0.79 -0.93
CA CYS A 117 -11.72 -0.30 -0.83
C CYS A 117 -11.96 0.42 0.50
N TYR A 118 -11.38 -0.08 1.60
CA TYR A 118 -11.54 0.52 2.92
C TYR A 118 -10.89 1.92 3.00
N VAL A 119 -9.77 2.14 2.31
CA VAL A 119 -9.19 3.48 2.15
C VAL A 119 -10.10 4.38 1.33
N LEU A 120 -10.68 3.88 0.24
CA LEU A 120 -11.57 4.67 -0.62
C LEU A 120 -12.83 5.15 0.10
N VAL A 121 -13.34 4.38 1.05
CA VAL A 121 -14.49 4.78 1.89
C VAL A 121 -14.06 5.54 3.16
N GLN A 122 -12.78 5.86 3.28
CA GLN A 122 -12.21 6.62 4.41
C GLN A 122 -12.54 6.02 5.78
N GLY A 123 -12.47 4.71 5.90
CA GLY A 123 -12.67 4.00 7.16
C GLY A 123 -11.66 4.41 8.23
N GLU A 124 -12.01 4.25 9.50
CA GLU A 124 -11.12 4.55 10.61
C GLU A 124 -9.86 3.67 10.54
N TYR A 125 -8.66 4.25 10.71
CA TYR A 125 -7.36 3.57 10.54
C TYR A 125 -7.12 2.93 9.17
N SER A 126 -7.93 3.27 8.14
CA SER A 126 -7.81 2.66 6.82
C SER A 126 -6.43 2.89 6.20
N PHE A 127 -5.87 4.08 6.38
CA PHE A 127 -4.53 4.40 5.89
C PHE A 127 -3.45 3.58 6.59
N GLN A 128 -3.55 3.36 7.91
CA GLN A 128 -2.61 2.56 8.69
C GLN A 128 -2.65 1.08 8.25
N ILE A 129 -3.85 0.54 8.02
CA ILE A 129 -4.03 -0.83 7.51
C ILE A 129 -3.40 -0.97 6.12
N TRP A 130 -3.69 -0.05 5.22
CA TRP A 130 -3.10 -0.03 3.89
C TRP A 130 -1.57 0.12 3.95
N ALA A 131 -1.07 1.04 4.78
CA ALA A 131 0.36 1.27 4.95
C ALA A 131 1.08 0.02 5.48
N ALA A 132 0.47 -0.71 6.42
CA ALA A 132 1.01 -1.97 6.94
C ALA A 132 1.15 -3.02 5.82
N LEU A 133 0.13 -3.20 4.99
CA LEU A 133 0.16 -4.12 3.85
C LEU A 133 1.15 -3.68 2.77
N PHE A 134 1.20 -2.36 2.48
CA PHE A 134 2.14 -1.81 1.52
C PHE A 134 3.60 -2.00 1.96
N MET A 135 3.89 -1.76 3.24
CA MET A 135 5.24 -1.97 3.79
C MET A 135 5.62 -3.44 3.80
N ALA A 136 4.68 -4.35 4.11
CA ALA A 136 4.89 -5.78 4.03
C ALA A 136 5.17 -6.23 2.59
N PHE A 137 4.39 -5.75 1.61
CA PHE A 137 4.65 -6.00 0.19
C PHE A 137 6.01 -5.45 -0.26
N SER A 138 6.34 -4.21 0.13
CA SER A 138 7.66 -3.62 -0.18
C SER A 138 8.82 -4.44 0.41
N PHE A 139 8.66 -4.93 1.64
CA PHE A 139 9.63 -5.84 2.26
C PHE A 139 9.74 -7.15 1.49
N HIS A 140 8.63 -7.73 1.04
CA HIS A 140 8.61 -8.93 0.22
C HIS A 140 9.40 -8.77 -1.09
N LEU A 141 9.25 -7.64 -1.79
CA LEU A 141 10.07 -7.34 -2.98
C LEU A 141 11.57 -7.32 -2.67
N VAL A 142 11.96 -6.73 -1.54
CA VAL A 142 13.36 -6.71 -1.10
C VAL A 142 13.87 -8.12 -0.81
N VAL A 143 13.03 -8.99 -0.22
CA VAL A 143 13.39 -10.40 0.04
C VAL A 143 13.74 -11.13 -1.26
N HIS A 144 12.99 -10.96 -2.36
CA HIS A 144 13.32 -11.57 -3.65
C HIS A 144 14.65 -11.09 -4.22
N VAL A 145 14.94 -9.80 -4.10
CA VAL A 145 16.23 -9.24 -4.52
C VAL A 145 17.38 -9.83 -3.68
N LEU A 146 17.21 -9.93 -2.36
CA LEU A 146 18.19 -10.55 -1.47
C LEU A 146 18.39 -12.04 -1.78
N GLN A 147 17.30 -12.78 -2.04
CA GLN A 147 17.37 -14.18 -2.47
C GLN A 147 18.17 -14.33 -3.76
N ALA A 148 17.94 -13.47 -4.77
CA ALA A 148 18.69 -13.49 -6.02
C ALA A 148 20.20 -13.24 -5.82
N VAL A 149 20.55 -12.30 -4.92
CA VAL A 149 21.96 -12.06 -4.53
C VAL A 149 22.55 -13.26 -3.82
N MET A 150 21.82 -13.86 -2.88
CA MET A 150 22.27 -15.05 -2.13
C MET A 150 22.44 -16.27 -3.03
N VAL A 151 21.52 -16.50 -3.95
CA VAL A 151 21.57 -17.61 -4.93
C VAL A 151 22.58 -17.32 -6.04
N LYS A 152 22.97 -16.07 -6.23
CA LYS A 152 23.81 -15.56 -7.33
C LYS A 152 23.20 -15.84 -8.70
N GLY A 153 21.90 -15.64 -8.82
CA GLY A 153 21.15 -15.91 -10.05
C GLY A 153 19.68 -15.56 -9.93
N TYR A 154 18.94 -15.90 -10.98
CA TYR A 154 17.51 -15.69 -11.03
C TYR A 154 16.79 -16.51 -9.95
N VAL A 155 15.84 -15.85 -9.29
CA VAL A 155 14.81 -16.48 -8.44
C VAL A 155 13.41 -15.99 -8.88
N PRO A 156 12.35 -16.78 -8.71
CA PRO A 156 10.98 -16.34 -8.99
C PRO A 156 10.66 -15.02 -8.27
N GLY A 157 9.96 -14.12 -8.93
CA GLY A 157 9.60 -12.81 -8.37
C GLY A 157 10.66 -11.72 -8.44
N VAL A 158 11.92 -12.03 -8.81
CA VAL A 158 13.00 -11.01 -8.79
C VAL A 158 12.84 -9.96 -9.89
N VAL A 159 12.34 -10.32 -11.08
CA VAL A 159 12.20 -9.36 -12.19
C VAL A 159 11.11 -8.35 -11.88
N SER A 160 9.95 -8.81 -11.48
CA SER A 160 8.86 -7.94 -11.06
C SER A 160 9.21 -7.13 -9.80
N SER A 161 9.95 -7.71 -8.85
CA SER A 161 10.48 -6.96 -7.70
C SER A 161 11.33 -5.77 -8.14
N LEU A 162 12.29 -5.96 -9.04
CA LEU A 162 13.13 -4.87 -9.55
C LEU A 162 12.31 -3.80 -10.29
N LEU A 163 11.29 -4.20 -11.05
CA LEU A 163 10.39 -3.29 -11.74
C LEU A 163 9.52 -2.47 -10.77
N LEU A 164 9.16 -3.05 -9.61
CA LEU A 164 8.27 -2.43 -8.63
C LEU A 164 9.01 -1.63 -7.54
N ILE A 165 10.36 -1.72 -7.44
CA ILE A 165 11.14 -0.91 -6.49
C ILE A 165 10.84 0.59 -6.58
N PRO A 166 10.74 1.23 -7.76
CA PRO A 166 10.41 2.66 -7.84
C PRO A 166 9.03 2.97 -7.23
N TYR A 167 8.03 2.12 -7.45
CA TYR A 167 6.72 2.27 -6.83
C TYR A 167 6.78 2.09 -5.31
N ALA A 168 7.50 1.07 -4.83
CA ALA A 168 7.71 0.85 -3.41
C ALA A 168 8.41 2.04 -2.74
N TYR A 169 9.43 2.61 -3.39
CA TYR A 169 10.14 3.80 -2.90
C TYR A 169 9.21 5.01 -2.74
N VAL A 170 8.45 5.35 -3.79
CA VAL A 170 7.50 6.48 -3.77
C VAL A 170 6.42 6.27 -2.70
N GLY A 171 5.90 5.06 -2.55
CA GLY A 171 4.90 4.75 -1.54
C GLY A 171 5.45 4.83 -0.11
N LEU A 172 6.66 4.32 0.14
CA LEU A 172 7.33 4.44 1.45
C LEU A 172 7.65 5.89 1.80
N GLU A 173 8.06 6.70 0.81
CA GLU A 173 8.25 8.14 0.99
C GLU A 173 6.93 8.84 1.37
N GLY A 174 5.83 8.51 0.68
CA GLY A 174 4.49 9.02 1.03
C GLY A 174 4.05 8.64 2.45
N ILE A 175 4.30 7.39 2.87
CA ILE A 175 4.02 6.91 4.23
C ILE A 175 4.88 7.69 5.26
N TRP A 176 6.17 7.89 4.96
CA TRP A 176 7.09 8.64 5.83
C TRP A 176 6.61 10.06 6.13
N TYR A 177 6.03 10.75 5.15
CA TYR A 177 5.48 12.10 5.33
C TYR A 177 4.09 12.11 5.99
N ALA A 178 3.34 11.02 5.91
CA ALA A 178 1.98 10.95 6.41
C ALA A 178 1.85 10.40 7.84
N MET A 179 2.89 9.71 8.36
CA MET A 179 2.85 9.01 9.64
C MET A 179 4.05 9.40 10.52
N SER A 180 3.87 9.32 11.83
CA SER A 180 5.01 9.42 12.76
C SER A 180 5.94 8.21 12.63
N GLY A 181 7.23 8.39 12.96
CA GLY A 181 8.20 7.29 12.90
C GLY A 181 7.80 6.06 13.74
N MET A 182 7.14 6.27 14.89
CA MET A 182 6.64 5.19 15.73
C MET A 182 5.48 4.44 15.07
N GLU A 183 4.51 5.16 14.51
CA GLU A 183 3.40 4.54 13.76
C GLU A 183 3.92 3.72 12.58
N MET A 184 4.89 4.25 11.84
CA MET A 184 5.52 3.55 10.73
C MET A 184 6.18 2.24 11.17
N VAL A 185 6.93 2.24 12.28
CA VAL A 185 7.55 1.03 12.83
C VAL A 185 6.46 0.02 13.23
N ILE A 186 5.41 0.45 13.94
CA ILE A 186 4.32 -0.42 14.36
C ILE A 186 3.62 -1.03 13.14
N CYS A 187 3.24 -0.20 12.15
CA CYS A 187 2.60 -0.68 10.92
C CYS A 187 3.50 -1.66 10.15
N GLY A 188 4.79 -1.38 10.05
CA GLY A 188 5.75 -2.27 9.38
C GLY A 188 5.85 -3.63 10.06
N VAL A 189 6.02 -3.65 11.39
CA VAL A 189 6.09 -4.91 12.15
C VAL A 189 4.78 -5.68 12.07
N VAL A 190 3.63 -5.02 12.29
CA VAL A 190 2.31 -5.64 12.19
C VAL A 190 2.06 -6.17 10.78
N GLY A 191 2.40 -5.39 9.75
CA GLY A 191 2.25 -5.80 8.36
C GLY A 191 3.06 -7.05 8.02
N ILE A 192 4.33 -7.12 8.43
CA ILE A 192 5.19 -8.31 8.20
C ILE A 192 4.64 -9.54 8.94
N ILE A 193 4.23 -9.38 10.21
CA ILE A 193 3.65 -10.50 10.98
C ILE A 193 2.35 -10.98 10.31
N PHE A 194 1.48 -10.03 9.90
CA PHE A 194 0.25 -10.35 9.20
C PHE A 194 0.53 -11.08 7.89
N MET A 195 1.45 -10.56 7.06
CA MET A 195 1.82 -11.17 5.77
C MET A 195 2.29 -12.61 5.96
N VAL A 196 3.20 -12.89 6.90
CA VAL A 196 3.69 -14.26 7.15
C VAL A 196 2.56 -15.17 7.64
N ALA A 197 1.71 -14.70 8.57
CA ALA A 197 0.58 -15.47 9.07
C ALA A 197 -0.45 -15.75 7.97
N ASN A 198 -0.78 -14.74 7.16
CA ASN A 198 -1.71 -14.85 6.04
C ASN A 198 -1.20 -15.80 4.96
N LEU A 199 0.07 -15.70 4.57
CA LEU A 199 0.71 -16.59 3.60
C LEU A 199 0.61 -18.06 4.03
N LEU A 200 0.92 -18.36 5.30
CA LEU A 200 0.81 -19.71 5.83
C LEU A 200 -0.65 -20.21 5.85
N PHE A 201 -1.60 -19.33 6.17
CA PHE A 201 -3.03 -19.63 6.17
C PHE A 201 -3.55 -19.89 4.76
N ALA A 202 -3.24 -19.00 3.81
CA ALA A 202 -3.62 -19.10 2.41
C ALA A 202 -3.11 -20.41 1.77
N HIS A 203 -1.85 -20.76 2.00
CA HIS A 203 -1.29 -22.01 1.50
C HIS A 203 -1.93 -23.26 2.14
N ARG A 204 -2.34 -23.21 3.42
CA ARG A 204 -3.08 -24.31 4.04
C ARG A 204 -4.45 -24.51 3.41
N ILE A 205 -5.21 -23.43 3.20
CA ILE A 205 -6.50 -23.48 2.52
C ILE A 205 -6.34 -24.02 1.10
N ALA A 206 -5.38 -23.47 0.35
CA ALA A 206 -5.11 -23.89 -1.02
C ALA A 206 -4.78 -25.39 -1.10
N GLY A 207 -3.97 -25.90 -0.17
CA GLY A 207 -3.64 -27.34 -0.06
C GLY A 207 -4.87 -28.21 0.20
N MET A 208 -5.80 -27.78 1.06
CA MET A 208 -7.06 -28.48 1.32
C MET A 208 -7.96 -28.50 0.08
N VAL A 209 -8.13 -27.36 -0.58
CA VAL A 209 -8.96 -27.24 -1.80
C VAL A 209 -8.43 -28.10 -2.96
N VAL A 210 -7.12 -28.17 -3.11
CA VAL A 210 -6.52 -29.02 -4.17
C VAL A 210 -6.69 -30.50 -3.88
N ARG A 211 -6.58 -30.93 -2.61
CA ARG A 211 -6.81 -32.34 -2.21
C ARG A 211 -8.25 -32.79 -2.40
N SER A 212 -9.24 -31.99 -1.97
CA SER A 212 -10.66 -32.33 -2.06
C SER A 212 -11.19 -32.50 -3.50
N ARG A 213 -10.45 -32.07 -4.51
CA ARG A 213 -10.82 -32.27 -5.92
C ARG A 213 -10.25 -33.55 -6.55
N HIS A 214 -9.45 -34.29 -5.82
CA HIS A 214 -8.85 -35.56 -6.26
C HIS A 214 -9.46 -36.78 -5.58
N GLU A 215 -10.38 -36.55 -4.64
CA GLU A 215 -11.29 -37.55 -4.05
C GLU A 215 -12.67 -37.54 -4.74
#